data_375b44c1532686527ffaf046e4a8093d
#
_entry.id   375b44c1532686527ffaf046e4a8093d
#
_cell.length_a   1.000
_cell.length_b   1.000
_cell.length_c   1.000
_cell.angle_alpha   90.00
_cell.angle_beta   90.00
_cell.angle_gamma   90.00
#
_symmetry.space_group_name_H-M   'P 1'
#
loop_
_entity.id
_entity.type
_entity.pdbx_description
1 polymer ?
#
loop_
_entity_poly.entity_id
_entity_poly.type
_entity_poly.pdbx_seq_one_letter_code
_entity_poly.pdbx_strand_id
1 'polypeptide(L)'
;GYFITNHYNISIGVDHMKYVMYNDRRVDYSGYYPNAGTYNENPANGQLTLDEDFLLFEHTDGLNYVNTEISRVDDISNLFKLPNTDKFQINLTEGIGGGFLYPKTNTTLLGKERHDDFNIAGYGISAKAGLNFTFFKHFFIQTELKGGYIEMNNIRTTKSSADSSAQHVWFLQRI
;
A
#
# COMPACT_ATOMS: atom_id res chain seq x y z
N GLY A 1 -6.64 10.15 -15.41
CA GLY A 1 -7.50 9.13 -16.02
C GLY A 1 -7.97 9.53 -17.42
N TYR A 2 -8.36 8.55 -18.20
CA TYR A 2 -8.89 8.73 -19.55
C TYR A 2 -10.31 8.15 -19.61
N PHE A 3 -11.29 8.95 -20.05
CA PHE A 3 -12.67 8.50 -20.22
C PHE A 3 -12.80 7.65 -21.49
N ILE A 4 -13.23 6.39 -21.32
CA ILE A 4 -13.53 5.46 -22.41
C ILE A 4 -15.00 5.53 -22.87
N THR A 5 -15.87 5.97 -21.98
CA THR A 5 -17.28 6.30 -22.27
C THR A 5 -17.67 7.55 -21.47
N ASN A 6 -18.92 8.01 -21.59
CA ASN A 6 -19.43 9.14 -20.82
C ASN A 6 -19.43 8.91 -19.29
N HIS A 7 -19.39 7.64 -18.86
CA HIS A 7 -19.48 7.27 -17.44
C HIS A 7 -18.24 6.54 -16.93
N TYR A 8 -17.44 5.93 -17.79
CA TYR A 8 -16.31 5.10 -17.38
C TYR A 8 -14.98 5.69 -17.79
N ASN A 9 -14.06 5.70 -16.85
CA ASN A 9 -12.67 6.07 -17.11
C ASN A 9 -11.71 4.97 -16.64
N ILE A 10 -10.53 4.98 -17.21
CA ILE A 10 -9.39 4.19 -16.80
C ILE A 10 -8.28 5.11 -16.32
N SER A 11 -7.61 4.76 -15.24
CA SER A 11 -6.47 5.51 -14.71
C SER A 11 -5.34 4.59 -14.30
N ILE A 12 -4.13 5.14 -14.32
CA ILE A 12 -2.94 4.54 -13.72
C ILE A 12 -2.54 5.42 -12.55
N GLY A 13 -2.24 4.83 -11.43
CA GLY A 13 -1.89 5.52 -10.20
C GLY A 13 -0.76 4.82 -9.44
N VAL A 14 -0.22 5.56 -8.49
CA VAL A 14 0.73 5.06 -7.50
C VAL A 14 0.24 5.51 -6.14
N ASP A 15 -0.13 4.56 -5.29
CA ASP A 15 -0.42 4.83 -3.89
C ASP A 15 0.87 4.64 -3.08
N HIS A 16 1.30 5.69 -2.42
CA HIS A 16 2.51 5.71 -1.62
C HIS A 16 2.16 5.58 -0.15
N MET A 17 2.43 4.42 0.43
CA MET A 17 2.18 4.13 1.83
C MET A 17 3.50 4.02 2.59
N LYS A 18 3.54 4.53 3.81
CA LYS A 18 4.70 4.39 4.69
C LYS A 18 4.47 3.24 5.67
N TYR A 19 5.45 2.37 5.78
CA TYR A 19 5.45 1.27 6.74
C TYR A 19 6.80 1.20 7.46
N VAL A 20 6.77 1.29 8.79
CA VAL A 20 7.94 1.21 9.66
C VAL A 20 7.62 0.27 10.80
N MET A 21 8.47 -0.71 11.03
CA MET A 21 8.35 -1.60 12.18
C MET A 21 8.64 -0.84 13.48
N TYR A 22 7.89 -1.13 14.53
CA TYR A 22 8.20 -0.64 15.87
C TYR A 22 9.37 -1.42 16.46
N ASN A 23 10.47 -0.72 16.71
CA ASN A 23 11.65 -1.26 17.38
C ASN A 23 11.46 -1.28 18.91
N ASP A 24 12.39 -1.91 19.62
CA ASP A 24 12.46 -1.99 21.10
C ASP A 24 11.23 -2.62 21.76
N ARG A 25 10.48 -3.43 21.02
CA ARG A 25 9.37 -4.19 21.57
C ARG A 25 9.78 -5.62 21.89
N ARG A 26 9.30 -6.09 23.02
CA ARG A 26 9.41 -7.51 23.39
C ARG A 26 8.37 -8.30 22.62
N VAL A 27 8.83 -9.31 21.89
CA VAL A 27 7.98 -10.20 21.05
C VAL A 27 8.27 -11.65 21.36
N ASP A 28 7.28 -12.47 21.09
CA ASP A 28 7.48 -13.92 21.12
C ASP A 28 8.30 -14.34 19.90
N TYR A 29 9.27 -15.18 20.14
CA TYR A 29 10.18 -15.69 19.14
C TYR A 29 10.14 -17.21 19.14
N SER A 30 10.06 -17.79 17.96
CA SER A 30 10.20 -19.23 17.74
C SER A 30 10.98 -19.49 16.47
N GLY A 31 11.91 -20.42 16.54
CA GLY A 31 12.73 -20.81 15.39
C GLY A 31 14.17 -21.10 15.77
N TYR A 32 14.88 -21.69 14.82
CA TYR A 32 16.30 -21.98 14.92
C TYR A 32 17.00 -21.48 13.66
N TYR A 33 17.97 -20.61 13.87
CA TYR A 33 18.73 -19.98 12.78
C TYR A 33 20.21 -20.36 12.88
N PRO A 34 20.62 -21.50 12.33
CA PRO A 34 22.02 -21.91 12.35
C PRO A 34 22.88 -20.88 11.60
N ASN A 35 24.06 -20.63 12.14
CA ASN A 35 25.01 -19.63 11.62
C ASN A 35 24.57 -18.17 11.73
N ALA A 36 23.64 -17.85 12.63
CA ALA A 36 23.17 -16.49 12.88
C ALA A 36 23.83 -15.82 14.11
N GLY A 37 25.05 -16.20 14.45
CA GLY A 37 25.79 -15.61 15.57
C GLY A 37 25.10 -15.82 16.91
N THR A 38 24.76 -14.73 17.61
CA THR A 38 24.06 -14.76 18.91
C THR A 38 22.66 -15.35 18.85
N TYR A 39 22.06 -15.49 17.66
CA TYR A 39 20.72 -16.05 17.45
C TYR A 39 20.70 -17.53 17.09
N ASN A 40 21.83 -18.21 17.19
CA ASN A 40 21.92 -19.66 16.97
C ASN A 40 21.10 -20.49 17.97
N GLU A 41 20.80 -19.93 19.12
CA GLU A 41 20.03 -20.58 20.17
C GLU A 41 18.68 -19.90 20.34
N ASN A 42 17.66 -20.66 20.72
CA ASN A 42 16.38 -20.08 21.08
C ASN A 42 16.56 -19.20 22.33
N PRO A 43 16.04 -17.95 22.33
CA PRO A 43 16.07 -17.11 23.50
C PRO A 43 15.38 -17.78 24.69
N ALA A 44 15.86 -17.53 25.88
CA ALA A 44 15.22 -18.02 27.09
C ALA A 44 13.74 -17.55 27.11
N ASN A 45 12.83 -18.45 27.37
CA ASN A 45 11.38 -18.21 27.39
C ASN A 45 10.73 -17.88 26.03
N GLY A 46 11.42 -18.08 24.92
CA GLY A 46 10.87 -17.79 23.59
C GLY A 46 10.52 -16.33 23.33
N GLN A 47 11.14 -15.40 24.06
CA GLN A 47 10.92 -13.96 23.90
C GLN A 47 12.24 -13.24 23.66
N LEU A 48 12.20 -12.25 22.78
CA LEU A 48 13.33 -11.36 22.53
C LEU A 48 12.83 -9.91 22.37
N THR A 49 13.75 -8.95 22.54
CA THR A 49 13.50 -7.56 22.19
C THR A 49 13.91 -7.36 20.73
N LEU A 50 13.02 -6.79 19.93
CA LEU A 50 13.31 -6.42 18.53
C LEU A 50 14.30 -5.25 18.54
N ASP A 51 15.53 -5.53 18.25
CA ASP A 51 16.59 -4.54 18.05
C ASP A 51 17.09 -4.57 16.59
N GLU A 52 17.93 -3.60 16.25
CA GLU A 52 18.46 -3.46 14.89
C GLU A 52 19.35 -4.63 14.47
N ASP A 53 19.97 -5.32 15.43
CA ASP A 53 20.83 -6.49 15.15
C ASP A 53 20.00 -7.72 14.81
N PHE A 54 18.82 -7.87 15.42
CA PHE A 54 17.91 -8.97 15.12
C PHE A 54 17.08 -8.68 13.86
N LEU A 55 16.35 -7.58 13.84
CA LEU A 55 15.49 -7.19 12.71
C LEU A 55 15.28 -5.69 12.65
N LEU A 56 15.73 -5.06 11.60
CA LEU A 56 15.25 -3.78 11.12
C LEU A 56 14.37 -4.01 9.90
N PHE A 57 13.17 -3.43 9.87
CA PHE A 57 12.26 -3.59 8.76
C PHE A 57 11.44 -2.33 8.51
N GLU A 58 11.59 -1.76 7.33
CA GLU A 58 10.80 -0.61 6.89
C GLU A 58 10.72 -0.53 5.36
N HIS A 59 9.67 0.11 4.86
CA HIS A 59 9.60 0.53 3.48
C HIS A 59 9.91 2.02 3.43
N THR A 60 11.20 2.38 3.28
CA THR A 60 11.74 3.75 3.45
C THR A 60 11.21 4.73 2.42
N ASP A 61 11.29 4.37 1.14
CA ASP A 61 10.76 5.17 0.02
C ASP A 61 9.37 4.66 -0.39
N GLY A 62 8.63 4.17 0.60
CA GLY A 62 7.24 3.78 0.51
C GLY A 62 7.00 2.33 0.10
N LEU A 63 5.87 1.85 0.59
CA LEU A 63 5.18 0.69 0.04
C LEU A 63 4.37 1.19 -1.16
N ASN A 64 4.99 1.19 -2.34
CA ASN A 64 4.38 1.74 -3.55
C ASN A 64 3.46 0.70 -4.19
N TYR A 65 2.18 1.02 -4.26
CA TYR A 65 1.18 0.24 -4.99
C TYR A 65 0.93 0.88 -6.35
N VAL A 66 1.54 0.33 -7.38
CA VAL A 66 1.36 0.75 -8.78
C VAL A 66 0.14 0.03 -9.33
N ASN A 67 -0.90 0.77 -9.67
CA ASN A 67 -2.20 0.18 -10.01
C ASN A 67 -2.84 0.79 -11.25
N THR A 68 -3.72 0.02 -11.85
CA THR A 68 -4.66 0.45 -12.87
C THR A 68 -6.07 0.35 -12.30
N GLU A 69 -6.88 1.38 -12.49
CA GLU A 69 -8.23 1.47 -11.97
C GLU A 69 -9.23 1.73 -13.10
N ILE A 70 -10.38 1.09 -12.98
CA ILE A 70 -11.57 1.41 -13.77
C ILE A 70 -12.58 2.05 -12.82
N SER A 71 -13.03 3.25 -13.16
CA SER A 71 -13.97 4.01 -12.34
C SER A 71 -15.19 4.41 -13.15
N ARG A 72 -16.33 4.42 -12.47
CA ARG A 72 -17.59 4.96 -12.95
C ARG A 72 -17.84 6.32 -12.30
N VAL A 73 -18.40 7.23 -13.08
CA VAL A 73 -18.76 8.60 -12.65
C VAL A 73 -20.20 8.87 -13.06
N ASP A 74 -21.04 9.13 -12.09
CA ASP A 74 -22.47 9.44 -12.30
C ASP A 74 -22.81 10.81 -11.72
N ASP A 75 -23.52 11.62 -12.51
CA ASP A 75 -24.06 12.89 -12.04
C ASP A 75 -25.25 12.62 -11.09
N ILE A 76 -25.07 13.00 -9.84
CA ILE A 76 -26.08 12.88 -8.78
C ILE A 76 -26.68 14.24 -8.37
N SER A 77 -26.44 15.29 -9.15
CA SER A 77 -26.89 16.66 -8.87
C SER A 77 -28.41 16.77 -8.68
N ASN A 78 -29.15 15.94 -9.40
CA ASN A 78 -30.62 15.90 -9.29
C ASN A 78 -31.11 15.47 -7.90
N LEU A 79 -30.37 14.66 -7.16
CA LEU A 79 -30.70 14.28 -5.78
C LEU A 79 -30.71 15.49 -4.84
N PHE A 80 -29.91 16.50 -5.17
CA PHE A 80 -29.77 17.75 -4.40
C PHE A 80 -30.61 18.89 -5.00
N LYS A 81 -31.43 18.60 -6.02
CA LYS A 81 -32.29 19.60 -6.70
C LYS A 81 -31.49 20.80 -7.23
N LEU A 82 -30.31 20.59 -7.74
CA LEU A 82 -29.48 21.67 -8.29
C LEU A 82 -30.07 22.19 -9.60
N PRO A 83 -30.34 23.50 -9.68
CA PRO A 83 -31.10 24.07 -10.81
C PRO A 83 -30.25 24.23 -12.08
N ASN A 84 -28.92 24.21 -11.96
CA ASN A 84 -28.01 24.45 -13.09
C ASN A 84 -26.70 23.72 -12.89
N THR A 85 -26.58 22.57 -13.53
CA THR A 85 -25.37 21.74 -13.49
C THR A 85 -24.20 22.29 -14.31
N ASP A 86 -24.43 23.31 -15.16
CA ASP A 86 -23.36 23.99 -15.89
C ASP A 86 -22.47 24.83 -14.96
N LYS A 87 -23.04 25.31 -13.85
CA LYS A 87 -22.30 26.10 -12.85
C LYS A 87 -21.72 25.23 -11.74
N PHE A 88 -22.49 24.24 -11.30
CA PHE A 88 -22.10 23.35 -10.22
C PHE A 88 -22.72 21.99 -10.40
N GLN A 89 -21.90 20.96 -10.30
CA GLN A 89 -22.29 19.56 -10.47
C GLN A 89 -21.70 18.71 -9.36
N ILE A 90 -22.46 17.76 -8.88
CA ILE A 90 -22.01 16.74 -7.90
C ILE A 90 -22.04 15.39 -8.59
N ASN A 91 -20.89 14.71 -8.61
CA ASN A 91 -20.75 13.38 -9.17
C ASN A 91 -20.38 12.38 -8.09
N LEU A 92 -20.99 11.21 -8.14
CA LEU A 92 -20.53 10.03 -7.42
C LEU A 92 -19.48 9.34 -8.27
N THR A 93 -18.37 8.96 -7.65
CA THR A 93 -17.30 8.18 -8.28
C THR A 93 -17.16 6.85 -7.58
N GLU A 94 -17.10 5.77 -8.32
CA GLU A 94 -16.90 4.42 -7.82
C GLU A 94 -15.86 3.73 -8.70
N GLY A 95 -14.99 2.90 -8.11
CA GLY A 95 -13.96 2.24 -8.89
C GLY A 95 -13.38 1.00 -8.23
N ILE A 96 -12.79 0.18 -9.07
CA ILE A 96 -12.00 -0.98 -8.67
C ILE A 96 -10.65 -0.92 -9.36
N GLY A 97 -9.63 -1.44 -8.69
CA GLY A 97 -8.28 -1.43 -9.20
C GLY A 97 -7.50 -2.68 -8.86
N GLY A 98 -6.43 -2.87 -9.59
CA GLY A 98 -5.46 -3.93 -9.33
C GLY A 98 -4.08 -3.53 -9.84
N GLY A 99 -3.05 -4.09 -9.22
CA GLY A 99 -1.69 -3.74 -9.56
C GLY A 99 -0.65 -4.53 -8.80
N PHE A 100 0.59 -4.07 -8.85
CA PHE A 100 1.73 -4.69 -8.20
C PHE A 100 2.34 -3.77 -7.15
N LEU A 101 3.00 -4.39 -6.18
CA LEU A 101 3.72 -3.71 -5.12
C LEU A 101 5.18 -3.55 -5.51
N TYR A 102 5.69 -2.32 -5.43
CA TYR A 102 7.07 -1.96 -5.76
C TYR A 102 7.70 -1.19 -4.59
N PRO A 103 7.86 -1.83 -3.41
CA PRO A 103 8.47 -1.19 -2.26
C PRO A 103 9.97 -1.04 -2.42
N LYS A 104 10.53 -0.03 -1.75
CA LYS A 104 11.93 -0.01 -1.37
C LYS A 104 12.03 -0.49 0.07
N THR A 105 12.43 -1.75 0.23
CA THR A 105 12.50 -2.39 1.54
C THR A 105 13.90 -2.23 2.12
N ASN A 106 13.99 -1.50 3.21
CA ASN A 106 15.19 -1.39 4.03
C ASN A 106 15.10 -2.42 5.15
N THR A 107 15.93 -3.43 5.07
CA THR A 107 15.89 -4.56 6.01
C THR A 107 17.28 -5.01 6.39
N THR A 108 17.50 -5.20 7.68
CA THR A 108 18.63 -5.96 8.24
C THR A 108 18.04 -7.11 9.05
N LEU A 109 18.45 -8.32 8.78
CA LEU A 109 17.98 -9.54 9.47
C LEU A 109 19.16 -10.34 9.96
N LEU A 110 19.21 -10.60 11.28
CA LEU A 110 20.21 -11.44 11.95
C LEU A 110 21.66 -11.03 11.63
N GLY A 111 21.92 -9.74 11.55
CA GLY A 111 23.24 -9.18 11.22
C GLY A 111 23.73 -9.46 9.79
N LYS A 112 22.88 -9.98 8.90
CA LYS A 112 23.20 -10.19 7.49
C LYS A 112 23.30 -8.86 6.72
N GLU A 113 23.87 -8.90 5.52
CA GLU A 113 24.02 -7.72 4.67
C GLU A 113 22.65 -7.07 4.36
N ARG A 114 22.56 -5.78 4.62
CA ARG A 114 21.35 -4.96 4.48
C ARG A 114 20.82 -4.96 3.06
N HIS A 115 19.53 -5.14 2.91
CA HIS A 115 18.78 -4.81 1.70
C HIS A 115 18.28 -3.36 1.76
N ASP A 116 18.37 -2.61 0.67
CA ASP A 116 17.84 -1.25 0.55
C ASP A 116 17.62 -0.87 -0.93
N ASP A 117 16.87 -1.72 -1.63
CA ASP A 117 16.56 -1.56 -3.05
C ASP A 117 15.09 -1.79 -3.37
N PHE A 118 14.65 -1.32 -4.53
CA PHE A 118 13.32 -1.60 -5.04
C PHE A 118 13.20 -3.01 -5.61
N ASN A 119 12.10 -3.68 -5.31
CA ASN A 119 11.75 -4.94 -5.97
C ASN A 119 10.23 -5.11 -6.10
N ILE A 120 9.79 -5.90 -7.06
CA ILE A 120 8.38 -6.31 -7.13
C ILE A 120 8.15 -7.35 -6.04
N ALA A 121 7.36 -6.96 -5.03
CA ALA A 121 7.13 -7.76 -3.84
C ALA A 121 5.84 -8.57 -3.88
N GLY A 122 4.87 -8.19 -4.69
CA GLY A 122 3.58 -8.86 -4.76
C GLY A 122 2.54 -8.06 -5.54
N TYR A 123 1.27 -8.28 -5.23
CA TYR A 123 0.14 -7.67 -5.91
C TYR A 123 -0.88 -7.10 -4.91
N GLY A 124 -1.78 -6.28 -5.42
CA GLY A 124 -2.88 -5.73 -4.63
C GLY A 124 -4.14 -5.56 -5.46
N ILE A 125 -5.26 -5.53 -4.76
CA ILE A 125 -6.57 -5.17 -5.30
C ILE A 125 -7.18 -4.07 -4.44
N SER A 126 -7.97 -3.20 -5.04
CA SER A 126 -8.59 -2.08 -4.34
C SER A 126 -9.98 -1.76 -4.88
N ALA A 127 -10.76 -1.14 -4.04
CA ALA A 127 -12.02 -0.50 -4.41
C ALA A 127 -12.06 0.91 -3.83
N LYS A 128 -12.74 1.81 -4.51
CA LYS A 128 -12.88 3.19 -4.07
C LYS A 128 -14.29 3.73 -4.30
N ALA A 129 -14.67 4.70 -3.49
CA ALA A 129 -15.85 5.51 -3.68
C ALA A 129 -15.56 6.95 -3.27
N GLY A 130 -16.19 7.91 -3.92
CA GLY A 130 -15.93 9.32 -3.64
C GLY A 130 -16.95 10.26 -4.24
N LEU A 131 -16.78 11.52 -3.91
CA LEU A 131 -17.57 12.61 -4.46
C LEU A 131 -16.67 13.57 -5.23
N ASN A 132 -17.14 13.95 -6.39
CA ASN A 132 -16.50 14.96 -7.22
C ASN A 132 -17.42 16.16 -7.34
N PHE A 133 -16.93 17.32 -6.98
CA PHE A 133 -17.62 18.61 -7.04
C PHE A 133 -17.04 19.42 -8.20
N THR A 134 -17.77 19.51 -9.31
CA THR A 134 -17.31 20.21 -10.51
C THR A 134 -17.93 21.60 -10.58
N PHE A 135 -17.10 22.62 -10.81
CA PHE A 135 -17.46 24.03 -10.94
C PHE A 135 -17.19 24.51 -12.36
N PHE A 136 -18.19 25.14 -12.97
CA PHE A 136 -18.12 25.77 -14.29
C PHE A 136 -17.59 24.86 -15.40
N LYS A 137 -17.72 23.51 -15.24
CA LYS A 137 -17.21 22.46 -16.14
C LYS A 137 -15.68 22.38 -16.28
N HIS A 138 -14.92 23.19 -15.54
CA HIS A 138 -13.47 23.30 -15.72
C HIS A 138 -12.66 23.04 -14.46
N PHE A 139 -13.23 23.27 -13.30
CA PHE A 139 -12.53 23.08 -12.02
C PHE A 139 -13.29 22.05 -11.19
N PHE A 140 -12.58 21.15 -10.55
CA PHE A 140 -13.21 20.20 -9.65
C PHE A 140 -12.39 19.98 -8.37
N ILE A 141 -13.11 19.61 -7.31
CA ILE A 141 -12.57 19.10 -6.07
C ILE A 141 -13.11 17.68 -5.92
N GLN A 142 -12.23 16.73 -5.65
CA GLN A 142 -12.62 15.34 -5.46
C GLN A 142 -12.15 14.83 -4.10
N THR A 143 -12.99 14.06 -3.45
CA THR A 143 -12.64 13.32 -2.24
C THR A 143 -12.93 11.85 -2.46
N GLU A 144 -12.01 10.97 -2.04
CA GLU A 144 -12.14 9.55 -2.22
C GLU A 144 -11.80 8.79 -0.93
N LEU A 145 -12.52 7.71 -0.70
CA LEU A 145 -12.16 6.67 0.24
C LEU A 145 -11.77 5.44 -0.58
N LYS A 146 -10.55 4.96 -0.40
CA LYS A 146 -10.00 3.80 -1.09
C LYS A 146 -9.58 2.76 -0.07
N GLY A 147 -10.07 1.54 -0.22
CA GLY A 147 -9.66 0.40 0.57
C GLY A 147 -9.17 -0.73 -0.32
N GLY A 148 -8.32 -1.58 0.22
CA GLY A 148 -7.79 -2.68 -0.55
C GLY A 148 -7.05 -3.72 0.28
N TYR A 149 -6.64 -4.76 -0.41
CA TYR A 149 -5.83 -5.85 0.12
C TYR A 149 -4.55 -5.98 -0.69
N ILE A 150 -3.45 -6.10 0.03
CA ILE A 150 -2.10 -6.23 -0.52
C ILE A 150 -1.53 -7.56 -0.05
N GLU A 151 -0.99 -8.32 -0.96
CA GLU A 151 -0.26 -9.55 -0.70
C GLU A 151 1.14 -9.47 -1.29
N MET A 152 2.14 -9.54 -0.43
CA MET A 152 3.54 -9.48 -0.78
C MET A 152 4.22 -10.77 -0.36
N ASN A 153 4.58 -11.61 -1.33
CA ASN A 153 5.21 -12.91 -1.10
C ASN A 153 6.72 -12.89 -1.37
N ASN A 154 7.26 -11.74 -1.75
CA ASN A 154 8.66 -11.60 -2.15
C ASN A 154 9.28 -10.31 -1.59
N ILE A 155 9.07 -10.07 -0.30
CA ILE A 155 9.76 -8.98 0.40
C ILE A 155 11.19 -9.40 0.67
N ARG A 156 12.14 -8.67 0.15
CA ARG A 156 13.57 -8.96 0.38
C ARG A 156 13.94 -8.66 1.82
N THR A 157 14.59 -9.63 2.47
CA THR A 157 15.02 -9.52 3.87
C THR A 157 16.53 -9.38 4.03
N THR A 158 17.28 -9.71 2.99
CA THR A 158 18.73 -9.48 2.89
C THR A 158 19.07 -9.11 1.46
N LYS A 159 20.33 -8.80 1.19
CA LYS A 159 20.81 -8.55 -0.17
C LYS A 159 20.71 -9.77 -1.09
N SER A 160 20.66 -10.96 -0.52
CA SER A 160 20.47 -12.21 -1.29
C SER A 160 19.07 -12.30 -1.86
N SER A 161 18.96 -12.64 -3.13
CA SER A 161 17.66 -12.87 -3.78
C SER A 161 16.95 -14.14 -3.30
N ALA A 162 17.64 -15.02 -2.59
CA ALA A 162 17.06 -16.22 -2.01
C ALA A 162 16.35 -15.98 -0.67
N ASP A 163 16.68 -14.87 0.00
CA ASP A 163 16.11 -14.53 1.31
C ASP A 163 14.92 -13.59 1.13
N SER A 164 13.72 -14.09 1.38
CA SER A 164 12.49 -13.31 1.31
C SER A 164 11.51 -13.68 2.42
N SER A 165 10.62 -12.76 2.73
CA SER A 165 9.48 -12.95 3.61
C SER A 165 8.16 -12.60 2.93
N ALA A 166 7.06 -12.95 3.59
CA ALA A 166 5.72 -12.64 3.14
C ALA A 166 5.01 -11.72 4.13
N GLN A 167 4.22 -10.81 3.62
CA GLN A 167 3.35 -9.94 4.39
C GLN A 167 2.05 -9.69 3.62
N HIS A 168 0.94 -9.62 4.34
CA HIS A 168 -0.33 -9.20 3.80
C HIS A 168 -0.92 -8.08 4.67
N VAL A 169 -1.55 -7.11 4.03
CA VAL A 169 -2.07 -5.91 4.69
C VAL A 169 -3.40 -5.50 4.07
N TRP A 170 -4.39 -5.23 4.93
CA TRP A 170 -5.56 -4.44 4.55
C TRP A 170 -5.26 -2.97 4.75
N PHE A 171 -5.56 -2.15 3.77
CA PHE A 171 -5.38 -0.72 3.89
C PHE A 171 -6.68 0.04 3.66
N LEU A 172 -6.76 1.20 4.26
CA LEU A 172 -7.81 2.18 4.03
C LEU A 172 -7.16 3.56 3.99
N GLN A 173 -7.37 4.29 2.92
CA GLN A 173 -6.86 5.64 2.76
C GLN A 173 -7.96 6.60 2.34
N ARG A 174 -7.80 7.85 2.72
CA ARG A 174 -8.66 8.96 2.35
C ARG A 174 -7.83 10.02 1.61
N ILE A 175 -8.33 10.40 0.48
CA ILE A 175 -7.74 11.41 -0.41
C ILE A 175 -8.73 12.59 -0.52
#